data_1dcdfc886a4fcd7a6b97ca8eaf586ec6
#
_entry.id   1dcdfc886a4fcd7a6b97ca8eaf586ec6
#
_cell.length_a   1.000
_cell.length_b   1.000
_cell.length_c   1.000
_cell.angle_alpha   90.00
_cell.angle_beta   90.00
_cell.angle_gamma   90.00
#
_symmetry.space_group_name_H-M   'P 1'
#
loop_
_entity.id
_entity.type
_entity.pdbx_description
1 polymer ?
#
loop_
_entity_poly.entity_id
_entity_poly.type
_entity_poly.pdbx_seq_one_letter_code
_entity_poly.pdbx_strand_id
1 'polypeptide(L)'
;MAATNKFTIKASASFKAALWAAFVNTLWIAFALGIFIWIGQHTNWSINKDDWKVFIEANKDTYTYLVWSLFGFTIIVLVVMVIAYIWITVNSIVFIFTKNSFWTKIWSIITLAFGVLILGLWSLNIAGQYVNTSSIQGIMPEKGWEIVKLIASLGTYGLIITTGICKHCVRTSTTLK
;
A
#
# COMPACT_ATOMS: atom_id res chain seq x y z
N MET A 1 11.26 -21.99 -26.59
CA MET A 1 11.93 -20.76 -26.09
C MET A 1 10.99 -19.53 -25.96
N ALA A 2 10.12 -19.21 -26.92
CA ALA A 2 9.26 -18.00 -26.84
C ALA A 2 8.26 -17.98 -25.67
N ALA A 3 7.62 -19.10 -25.32
CA ALA A 3 6.64 -19.15 -24.22
C ALA A 3 7.29 -18.94 -22.84
N THR A 4 8.49 -19.47 -22.64
CA THR A 4 9.27 -19.34 -21.39
C THR A 4 9.64 -17.87 -21.10
N ASN A 5 9.98 -17.12 -22.12
CA ASN A 5 10.32 -15.70 -22.00
C ASN A 5 9.09 -14.86 -21.59
N LYS A 6 7.90 -15.20 -22.10
CA LYS A 6 6.65 -14.48 -21.81
C LYS A 6 6.26 -14.53 -20.32
N PHE A 7 6.44 -15.69 -19.65
CA PHE A 7 6.13 -15.81 -18.21
C PHE A 7 7.12 -15.06 -17.33
N THR A 8 8.39 -15.10 -17.67
CA THR A 8 9.43 -14.33 -16.96
C THR A 8 9.20 -12.82 -17.07
N ILE A 9 8.76 -12.33 -18.23
CA ILE A 9 8.39 -10.93 -18.43
C ILE A 9 7.20 -10.55 -17.55
N LYS A 10 6.13 -11.36 -17.50
CA LYS A 10 4.94 -11.11 -16.67
C LYS A 10 5.27 -11.10 -15.19
N ALA A 11 6.08 -12.04 -14.71
CA ALA A 11 6.51 -12.08 -13.31
C ALA A 11 7.38 -10.86 -12.96
N SER A 12 8.26 -10.45 -13.85
CA SER A 12 9.06 -9.23 -13.68
C SER A 12 8.20 -7.96 -13.68
N ALA A 13 7.16 -7.90 -14.51
CA ALA A 13 6.22 -6.78 -14.54
C ALA A 13 5.41 -6.67 -13.24
N SER A 14 4.94 -7.80 -12.68
CA SER A 14 4.24 -7.83 -11.38
C SER A 14 5.15 -7.35 -10.25
N PHE A 15 6.41 -7.78 -10.23
CA PHE A 15 7.38 -7.31 -9.25
C PHE A 15 7.67 -5.81 -9.37
N LYS A 16 7.81 -5.29 -10.60
CA LYS A 16 7.96 -3.84 -10.83
C LYS A 16 6.73 -3.06 -10.38
N ALA A 17 5.52 -3.58 -10.62
CA ALA A 17 4.29 -2.94 -10.16
C ALA A 17 4.24 -2.84 -8.62
N ALA A 18 4.65 -3.92 -7.91
CA ALA A 18 4.75 -3.89 -6.45
C ALA A 18 5.81 -2.87 -5.96
N LEU A 19 6.95 -2.75 -6.65
CA LEU A 19 7.98 -1.75 -6.33
C LEU A 19 7.45 -0.33 -6.50
N TRP A 20 6.71 -0.03 -7.58
CA TRP A 20 6.12 1.27 -7.79
C TRP A 20 5.09 1.62 -6.72
N ALA A 21 4.22 0.67 -6.36
CA ALA A 21 3.25 0.85 -5.29
C ALA A 21 3.94 1.17 -3.94
N ALA A 22 4.99 0.44 -3.60
CA ALA A 22 5.77 0.68 -2.39
C ALA A 22 6.52 2.01 -2.42
N PHE A 23 7.07 2.40 -3.57
CA PHE A 23 7.74 3.69 -3.74
C PHE A 23 6.79 4.86 -3.47
N VAL A 24 5.61 4.86 -4.09
CA VAL A 24 4.61 5.91 -3.89
C VAL A 24 4.11 5.93 -2.44
N ASN A 25 3.92 4.74 -1.82
CA ASN A 25 3.60 4.64 -0.40
C ASN A 25 4.69 5.22 0.50
N THR A 26 5.97 5.00 0.17
CA THR A 26 7.10 5.59 0.91
C THR A 26 7.08 7.11 0.84
N LEU A 27 6.81 7.68 -0.34
CA LEU A 27 6.68 9.13 -0.49
C LEU A 27 5.52 9.69 0.33
N TRP A 28 4.39 8.99 0.38
CA TRP A 28 3.26 9.37 1.22
C TRP A 28 3.63 9.38 2.71
N ILE A 29 4.30 8.33 3.20
CA ILE A 29 4.79 8.25 4.58
C ILE A 29 5.75 9.40 4.87
N ALA A 30 6.69 9.66 3.97
CA ALA A 30 7.67 10.74 4.13
C ALA A 30 6.97 12.12 4.23
N PHE A 31 5.94 12.35 3.41
CA PHE A 31 5.17 13.58 3.45
C PHE A 31 4.38 13.72 4.77
N ALA A 32 3.70 12.64 5.20
CA ALA A 32 2.97 12.62 6.47
C ALA A 32 3.90 12.85 7.67
N LEU A 33 5.08 12.21 7.67
CA LEU A 33 6.12 12.44 8.67
C LEU A 33 6.66 13.87 8.63
N GLY A 34 6.79 14.47 7.45
CA GLY A 34 7.18 15.87 7.30
C GLY A 34 6.23 16.82 8.00
N ILE A 35 4.91 16.62 7.85
CA ILE A 35 3.89 17.39 8.57
C ILE A 35 4.02 17.19 10.09
N PHE A 36 4.17 15.93 10.51
CA PHE A 36 4.31 15.60 11.94
C PHE A 36 5.56 16.26 12.55
N ILE A 37 6.70 16.19 11.87
CA ILE A 37 7.95 16.83 12.29
C ILE A 37 7.79 18.35 12.35
N TRP A 38 7.13 18.95 11.35
CA TRP A 38 6.88 20.39 11.32
C TRP A 38 6.10 20.85 12.56
N ILE A 39 5.00 20.15 12.91
CA ILE A 39 4.23 20.45 14.11
C ILE A 39 5.10 20.24 15.36
N GLY A 40 5.76 19.10 15.47
CA GLY A 40 6.57 18.74 16.64
C GLY A 40 7.68 19.75 16.92
N GLN A 41 8.39 20.23 15.90
CA GLN A 41 9.43 21.25 16.05
C GLN A 41 8.89 22.58 16.60
N HIS A 42 7.69 22.99 16.18
CA HIS A 42 7.10 24.24 16.63
C HIS A 42 6.40 24.14 17.98
N THR A 43 6.08 22.93 18.41
CA THR A 43 5.51 22.68 19.76
C THR A 43 6.54 22.14 20.74
N ASN A 44 7.84 22.22 20.40
CA ASN A 44 8.94 21.63 21.19
C ASN A 44 8.68 20.15 21.59
N TRP A 45 8.05 19.40 20.69
CA TRP A 45 7.67 17.99 20.92
C TRP A 45 6.82 17.81 22.21
N SER A 46 6.03 18.80 22.55
CA SER A 46 5.13 18.72 23.72
C SER A 46 4.23 17.48 23.59
N ILE A 47 4.08 16.74 24.68
CA ILE A 47 3.15 15.61 24.79
C ILE A 47 1.73 16.12 25.05
N ASN A 48 1.58 17.40 25.44
CA ASN A 48 0.30 18.01 25.72
C ASN A 48 -0.45 18.30 24.41
N LYS A 49 -1.65 17.70 24.27
CA LYS A 49 -2.51 17.91 23.09
C LYS A 49 -2.96 19.37 22.93
N ASP A 50 -3.04 20.13 23.99
CA ASP A 50 -3.50 21.51 23.93
C ASP A 50 -2.46 22.43 23.28
N ASP A 51 -1.17 22.17 23.47
CA ASP A 51 -0.10 22.91 22.79
C ASP A 51 -0.16 22.70 21.26
N TRP A 52 -0.47 21.48 20.84
CA TRP A 52 -0.67 21.16 19.42
C TRP A 52 -1.89 21.86 18.84
N LYS A 53 -3.01 21.90 19.60
CA LYS A 53 -4.22 22.60 19.16
C LYS A 53 -3.97 24.10 19.00
N VAL A 54 -3.34 24.72 19.98
CA VAL A 54 -2.99 26.16 19.94
C VAL A 54 -2.11 26.45 18.71
N PHE A 55 -1.09 25.62 18.45
CA PHE A 55 -0.23 25.78 17.28
C PHE A 55 -1.01 25.63 15.96
N ILE A 56 -1.86 24.59 15.87
CA ILE A 56 -2.69 24.34 14.67
C ILE A 56 -3.66 25.49 14.42
N GLU A 57 -4.31 26.03 15.47
CA GLU A 57 -5.22 27.16 15.36
C GLU A 57 -4.49 28.42 14.91
N ALA A 58 -3.29 28.69 15.44
CA ALA A 58 -2.46 29.83 15.04
C ALA A 58 -1.97 29.73 13.58
N ASN A 59 -1.85 28.51 13.04
CA ASN A 59 -1.37 28.23 11.68
C ASN A 59 -2.45 27.55 10.81
N LYS A 60 -3.71 27.85 11.06
CA LYS A 60 -4.86 27.15 10.49
C LYS A 60 -4.81 27.03 8.97
N ASP A 61 -4.47 28.09 8.26
CA ASP A 61 -4.46 28.11 6.80
C ASP A 61 -3.36 27.16 6.25
N THR A 62 -2.16 27.25 6.79
CA THR A 62 -1.04 26.37 6.40
C THR A 62 -1.34 24.90 6.73
N TYR A 63 -1.87 24.65 7.93
CA TYR A 63 -2.26 23.29 8.33
C TYR A 63 -3.35 22.72 7.42
N THR A 64 -4.38 23.48 7.13
CA THR A 64 -5.48 23.08 6.24
C THR A 64 -4.95 22.75 4.84
N TYR A 65 -4.06 23.60 4.29
CA TYR A 65 -3.42 23.35 3.00
C TYR A 65 -2.61 22.03 3.00
N LEU A 66 -1.81 21.78 4.04
CA LEU A 66 -1.02 20.55 4.16
C LEU A 66 -1.91 19.31 4.27
N VAL A 67 -3.00 19.37 5.04
CA VAL A 67 -3.96 18.28 5.19
C VAL A 67 -4.65 17.96 3.85
N TRP A 68 -5.10 18.98 3.10
CA TRP A 68 -5.68 18.79 1.78
C TRP A 68 -4.68 18.24 0.76
N SER A 69 -3.43 18.67 0.84
CA SER A 69 -2.35 18.14 0.00
C SER A 69 -2.07 16.66 0.31
N LEU A 70 -2.05 16.30 1.60
CA LEU A 70 -1.91 14.90 2.04
C LEU A 70 -3.12 14.05 1.57
N PHE A 71 -4.33 14.59 1.63
CA PHE A 71 -5.52 13.94 1.11
C PHE A 71 -5.42 13.67 -0.39
N GLY A 72 -5.09 14.68 -1.18
CA GLY A 72 -4.88 14.51 -2.62
C GLY A 72 -3.81 13.46 -2.93
N PHE A 73 -2.72 13.47 -2.16
CA PHE A 73 -1.68 12.46 -2.31
C PHE A 73 -2.15 11.04 -1.92
N THR A 74 -2.99 10.91 -0.90
CA THR A 74 -3.61 9.64 -0.51
C THR A 74 -4.43 9.04 -1.67
N ILE A 75 -5.18 9.88 -2.40
CA ILE A 75 -5.92 9.43 -3.59
C ILE A 75 -4.96 8.92 -4.68
N ILE A 76 -3.85 9.64 -4.93
CA ILE A 76 -2.83 9.20 -5.90
C ILE A 76 -2.26 7.84 -5.51
N VAL A 77 -1.90 7.66 -4.23
CA VAL A 77 -1.41 6.36 -3.72
C VAL A 77 -2.43 5.26 -3.97
N LEU A 78 -3.70 5.51 -3.66
CA LEU A 78 -4.76 4.52 -3.89
C LEU A 78 -4.87 4.15 -5.37
N VAL A 79 -4.89 5.11 -6.27
CA VAL A 79 -4.97 4.86 -7.72
C VAL A 79 -3.79 4.01 -8.18
N VAL A 80 -2.57 4.34 -7.77
CA VAL A 80 -1.36 3.55 -8.11
C VAL A 80 -1.46 2.14 -7.54
N MET A 81 -1.93 1.99 -6.30
CA MET A 81 -2.12 0.68 -5.66
C MET A 81 -3.15 -0.17 -6.41
N VAL A 82 -4.29 0.41 -6.80
CA VAL A 82 -5.34 -0.30 -7.57
C VAL A 82 -4.78 -0.77 -8.91
N ILE A 83 -4.09 0.09 -9.64
CA ILE A 83 -3.49 -0.26 -10.94
C ILE A 83 -2.45 -1.37 -10.78
N ALA A 84 -1.54 -1.21 -9.82
CA ALA A 84 -0.51 -2.21 -9.55
C ALA A 84 -1.14 -3.56 -9.15
N TYR A 85 -2.17 -3.52 -8.32
CA TYR A 85 -2.88 -4.71 -7.86
C TYR A 85 -3.64 -5.43 -8.98
N ILE A 86 -4.35 -4.70 -9.85
CA ILE A 86 -5.00 -5.29 -11.03
C ILE A 86 -3.95 -6.02 -11.87
N TRP A 87 -2.80 -5.41 -12.11
CA TRP A 87 -1.72 -6.00 -12.89
C TRP A 87 -1.16 -7.27 -12.25
N ILE A 88 -0.91 -7.24 -10.94
CA ILE A 88 -0.44 -8.39 -10.16
C ILE A 88 -1.48 -9.51 -10.19
N THR A 89 -2.77 -9.19 -10.01
CA THR A 89 -3.89 -10.14 -10.02
C THR A 89 -4.00 -10.86 -11.35
N VAL A 90 -4.03 -10.13 -12.46
CA VAL A 90 -4.12 -10.72 -13.81
C VAL A 90 -2.96 -11.69 -14.06
N ASN A 91 -1.73 -11.29 -13.71
CA ASN A 91 -0.57 -12.17 -13.89
C ASN A 91 -0.60 -13.38 -12.93
N SER A 92 -1.04 -13.21 -11.70
CA SER A 92 -1.16 -14.31 -10.72
C SER A 92 -2.19 -15.34 -11.18
N ILE A 93 -3.33 -14.91 -11.68
CA ILE A 93 -4.35 -15.80 -12.27
C ILE A 93 -3.75 -16.58 -13.45
N VAL A 94 -3.04 -15.92 -14.35
CA VAL A 94 -2.37 -16.60 -15.46
C VAL A 94 -1.39 -17.65 -14.96
N PHE A 95 -0.63 -17.38 -13.90
CA PHE A 95 0.33 -18.34 -13.34
C PHE A 95 -0.35 -19.55 -12.66
N ILE A 96 -1.52 -19.36 -12.05
CA ILE A 96 -2.29 -20.45 -11.43
C ILE A 96 -2.81 -21.42 -12.48
N PHE A 97 -3.37 -20.90 -13.58
CA PHE A 97 -4.03 -21.72 -14.60
C PHE A 97 -3.11 -22.24 -15.71
N THR A 98 -1.86 -21.81 -15.76
CA THR A 98 -0.90 -22.31 -16.74
C THR A 98 -0.08 -23.50 -16.22
N LYS A 99 0.60 -24.22 -17.14
CA LYS A 99 1.50 -25.34 -16.79
C LYS A 99 2.81 -24.80 -16.18
N ASN A 100 2.71 -24.22 -14.98
CA ASN A 100 3.86 -23.78 -14.19
C ASN A 100 4.18 -24.77 -13.07
N SER A 101 5.32 -24.57 -12.41
CA SER A 101 5.70 -25.37 -11.25
C SER A 101 4.69 -25.20 -10.11
N PHE A 102 4.57 -26.23 -9.27
CA PHE A 102 3.71 -26.22 -8.08
C PHE A 102 3.98 -25.00 -7.18
N TRP A 103 5.24 -24.69 -6.93
CA TRP A 103 5.64 -23.53 -6.13
C TRP A 103 5.23 -22.19 -6.72
N THR A 104 5.31 -22.05 -8.06
CA THR A 104 4.81 -20.85 -8.74
C THR A 104 3.32 -20.65 -8.50
N LYS A 105 2.51 -21.71 -8.55
CA LYS A 105 1.08 -21.64 -8.30
C LYS A 105 0.76 -21.23 -6.86
N ILE A 106 1.42 -21.88 -5.88
CA ILE A 106 1.23 -21.54 -4.46
C ILE A 106 1.54 -20.07 -4.21
N TRP A 107 2.70 -19.60 -4.63
CA TRP A 107 3.08 -18.21 -4.41
C TRP A 107 2.22 -17.21 -5.18
N SER A 108 1.64 -17.60 -6.31
CA SER A 108 0.65 -16.78 -7.01
C SER A 108 -0.66 -16.67 -6.25
N ILE A 109 -1.13 -17.75 -5.62
CA ILE A 109 -2.33 -17.73 -4.76
C ILE A 109 -2.08 -16.86 -3.52
N ILE A 110 -0.92 -17.02 -2.87
CA ILE A 110 -0.53 -16.19 -1.71
C ILE A 110 -0.47 -14.71 -2.10
N THR A 111 0.15 -14.39 -3.23
CA THR A 111 0.23 -13.01 -3.73
C THR A 111 -1.15 -12.44 -4.01
N LEU A 112 -2.06 -13.22 -4.59
CA LEU A 112 -3.42 -12.80 -4.86
C LEU A 112 -4.19 -12.50 -3.56
N ALA A 113 -4.18 -13.44 -2.61
CA ALA A 113 -4.87 -13.30 -1.34
C ALA A 113 -4.33 -12.11 -0.53
N PHE A 114 -3.01 -11.97 -0.50
CA PHE A 114 -2.34 -10.87 0.21
C PHE A 114 -2.66 -9.51 -0.42
N GLY A 115 -2.70 -9.44 -1.74
CA GLY A 115 -3.07 -8.22 -2.45
C GLY A 115 -4.52 -7.79 -2.20
N VAL A 116 -5.50 -8.74 -2.19
CA VAL A 116 -6.90 -8.45 -1.81
C VAL A 116 -6.96 -7.87 -0.40
N LEU A 117 -6.24 -8.49 0.54
CA LEU A 117 -6.19 -8.01 1.92
C LEU A 117 -5.67 -6.57 2.01
N ILE A 118 -4.55 -6.27 1.36
CA ILE A 118 -3.95 -4.93 1.41
C ILE A 118 -4.82 -3.89 0.72
N LEU A 119 -5.41 -4.20 -0.43
CA LEU A 119 -6.34 -3.29 -1.10
C LEU A 119 -7.58 -3.02 -0.24
N GLY A 120 -8.12 -4.06 0.41
CA GLY A 120 -9.24 -3.94 1.35
C GLY A 120 -8.88 -3.03 2.54
N LEU A 121 -7.71 -3.20 3.13
CA LEU A 121 -7.23 -2.36 4.24
C LEU A 121 -7.02 -0.90 3.82
N TRP A 122 -6.48 -0.65 2.62
CA TRP A 122 -6.36 0.71 2.08
C TRP A 122 -7.73 1.35 1.84
N SER A 123 -8.68 0.59 1.30
CA SER A 123 -10.07 1.07 1.08
C SER A 123 -10.76 1.40 2.40
N LEU A 124 -10.61 0.53 3.42
CA LEU A 124 -11.13 0.78 4.76
C LEU A 124 -10.48 2.00 5.42
N ASN A 125 -9.17 2.19 5.24
CA ASN A 125 -8.48 3.36 5.76
C ASN A 125 -9.07 4.66 5.19
N ILE A 126 -9.32 4.70 3.88
CA ILE A 126 -9.93 5.88 3.24
C ILE A 126 -11.36 6.07 3.71
N ALA A 127 -12.17 5.01 3.75
CA ALA A 127 -13.54 5.10 4.24
C ALA A 127 -13.60 5.61 5.68
N GLY A 128 -12.72 5.11 6.57
CA GLY A 128 -12.67 5.53 7.96
C GLY A 128 -12.19 6.95 8.20
N GLN A 129 -11.39 7.51 7.29
CA GLN A 129 -10.87 8.87 7.42
C GLN A 129 -11.78 9.94 6.82
N TYR A 130 -12.40 9.65 5.68
CA TYR A 130 -13.01 10.66 4.83
C TYR A 130 -14.52 10.47 4.65
N VAL A 131 -15.03 9.29 4.90
CA VAL A 131 -16.47 9.04 4.91
C VAL A 131 -16.98 9.18 6.34
N ASN A 132 -17.41 10.38 6.68
CA ASN A 132 -17.94 10.72 8.01
C ASN A 132 -19.37 10.13 8.18
N THR A 133 -19.47 8.80 8.10
CA THR A 133 -20.72 8.10 8.40
C THR A 133 -20.63 7.52 9.80
N SER A 134 -21.57 7.91 10.66
CA SER A 134 -21.72 7.39 12.02
C SER A 134 -21.71 5.85 12.08
N SER A 135 -22.11 5.19 11.00
CA SER A 135 -22.10 3.73 10.84
C SER A 135 -20.69 3.12 10.76
N ILE A 136 -19.71 3.82 10.18
CA ILE A 136 -18.34 3.31 10.05
C ILE A 136 -17.51 3.64 11.29
N GLN A 137 -17.72 4.80 11.89
CA GLN A 137 -17.03 5.20 13.13
C GLN A 137 -17.37 4.28 14.31
N GLY A 138 -18.57 3.69 14.34
CA GLY A 138 -18.99 2.75 15.37
C GLY A 138 -18.41 1.34 15.23
N ILE A 139 -17.83 0.98 14.08
CA ILE A 139 -17.30 -0.38 13.82
C ILE A 139 -15.97 -0.62 14.53
N MET A 140 -15.14 0.41 14.70
CA MET A 140 -13.82 0.26 15.31
C MET A 140 -13.51 1.44 16.24
N PRO A 141 -12.90 1.20 17.41
CA PRO A 141 -12.40 2.28 18.25
C PRO A 141 -11.32 3.08 17.50
N GLU A 142 -11.13 4.35 17.84
CA GLU A 142 -10.19 5.28 17.20
C GLU A 142 -8.78 4.69 17.00
N LYS A 143 -8.26 3.99 18.03
CA LYS A 143 -6.98 3.27 17.96
C LYS A 143 -6.96 2.15 16.90
N GLY A 144 -8.09 1.55 16.61
CA GLY A 144 -8.20 0.50 15.59
C GLY A 144 -7.92 1.02 14.18
N TRP A 145 -8.36 2.24 13.87
CA TRP A 145 -8.09 2.86 12.57
C TRP A 145 -6.62 3.18 12.35
N GLU A 146 -5.89 3.55 13.40
CA GLU A 146 -4.44 3.75 13.32
C GLU A 146 -3.70 2.44 13.02
N ILE A 147 -4.14 1.34 13.62
CA ILE A 147 -3.59 0.01 13.34
C ILE A 147 -3.87 -0.40 11.89
N VAL A 148 -5.08 -0.17 11.38
CA VAL A 148 -5.43 -0.45 9.97
C VAL A 148 -4.52 0.32 9.02
N LYS A 149 -4.25 1.60 9.27
CA LYS A 149 -3.32 2.42 8.49
C LYS A 149 -1.91 1.82 8.47
N LEU A 150 -1.41 1.46 9.65
CA LEU A 150 -0.08 0.89 9.81
C LEU A 150 0.05 -0.43 9.05
N ILE A 151 -0.91 -1.35 9.23
CA ILE A 151 -0.91 -2.65 8.58
C ILE A 151 -1.05 -2.49 7.07
N ALA A 152 -1.93 -1.61 6.58
CA ALA A 152 -2.09 -1.34 5.15
C ALA A 152 -0.79 -0.82 4.52
N SER A 153 -0.14 0.12 5.19
CA SER A 153 1.10 0.72 4.74
C SER A 153 2.25 -0.28 4.74
N LEU A 154 2.48 -0.99 5.84
CA LEU A 154 3.50 -2.03 5.95
C LEU A 154 3.23 -3.21 5.00
N GLY A 155 1.97 -3.60 4.85
CA GLY A 155 1.55 -4.67 3.96
C GLY A 155 1.92 -4.40 2.50
N THR A 156 1.94 -3.14 2.08
CA THR A 156 2.36 -2.78 0.71
C THR A 156 3.78 -3.29 0.41
N TYR A 157 4.70 -3.26 1.38
CA TYR A 157 6.04 -3.81 1.21
C TYR A 157 6.05 -5.34 1.15
N GLY A 158 5.10 -6.00 1.80
CA GLY A 158 4.92 -7.45 1.71
C GLY A 158 4.60 -7.93 0.29
N LEU A 159 3.94 -7.11 -0.54
CA LEU A 159 3.72 -7.41 -1.95
C LEU A 159 5.03 -7.53 -2.74
N ILE A 160 6.08 -6.79 -2.37
CA ILE A 160 7.40 -6.92 -3.00
C ILE A 160 7.96 -8.32 -2.71
N ILE A 161 7.83 -8.79 -1.48
CA ILE A 161 8.34 -10.10 -1.07
C ILE A 161 7.62 -11.20 -1.83
N THR A 162 6.29 -11.22 -1.80
CA THR A 162 5.49 -12.27 -2.44
C THR A 162 5.65 -12.30 -3.95
N THR A 163 5.64 -11.13 -4.61
CA THR A 163 5.88 -11.04 -6.06
C THR A 163 7.33 -11.37 -6.43
N GLY A 164 8.30 -11.02 -5.57
CA GLY A 164 9.70 -11.35 -5.74
C GLY A 164 9.95 -12.86 -5.71
N ILE A 165 9.37 -13.56 -4.74
CA ILE A 165 9.44 -15.02 -4.64
C ILE A 165 8.75 -15.67 -5.85
N CYS A 166 7.56 -15.20 -6.23
CA CYS A 166 6.86 -15.70 -7.41
C CYS A 166 7.72 -15.54 -8.68
N LYS A 167 8.37 -14.39 -8.87
CA LYS A 167 9.32 -14.15 -9.97
C LYS A 167 10.49 -15.13 -9.95
N HIS A 168 11.06 -15.40 -8.76
CA HIS A 168 12.16 -16.36 -8.62
C HIS A 168 11.69 -17.78 -9.00
N CYS A 169 10.54 -18.24 -8.51
CA CYS A 169 9.97 -19.53 -8.85
C CYS A 169 9.69 -19.69 -10.35
N VAL A 170 9.19 -18.65 -11.02
CA VAL A 170 8.98 -18.67 -12.47
C VAL A 170 10.32 -18.81 -13.18
N ARG A 171 11.34 -18.08 -12.78
CA ARG A 171 12.67 -18.14 -13.42
C ARG A 171 13.32 -19.51 -13.27
N THR A 172 13.30 -20.11 -12.08
CA THR A 172 13.89 -21.44 -11.84
C THR A 172 13.15 -22.53 -12.60
N SER A 173 11.81 -22.46 -12.70
CA SER A 173 11.05 -23.44 -13.48
C SER A 173 11.31 -23.35 -15.00
N THR A 174 11.84 -22.24 -15.47
CA THR A 174 12.17 -22.05 -16.90
C THR A 174 13.59 -22.47 -17.25
N THR A 175 14.51 -22.51 -16.28
CA THR A 175 15.89 -22.98 -16.49
C THR A 175 16.04 -24.48 -16.40
N LEU A 176 15.05 -25.18 -15.80
CA LEU A 176 15.05 -26.65 -15.65
C LEU A 176 14.33 -27.38 -16.83
N LYS A 177 13.92 -26.68 -17.86
CA LYS A 177 13.37 -27.21 -19.11
C LYS A 177 14.28 -26.90 -20.28
#